data_22e37845c28ee2733f35c2b32f93f440
#
_entry.id   22e37845c28ee2733f35c2b32f93f440
#
_cell.length_a   1.000
_cell.length_b   1.000
_cell.length_c   1.000
_cell.angle_alpha   90.00
_cell.angle_beta   90.00
_cell.angle_gamma   90.00
#
_symmetry.space_group_name_H-M   'P 1'
#
loop_
_entity.id
_entity.type
_entity.pdbx_description
1 polymer ?
#
loop_
_entity_poly.entity_id
_entity_poly.type
_entity_poly.pdbx_seq_one_letter_code
_entity_poly.pdbx_strand_id
1 'polypeptide(L)'
;MWWAYALLSALFAALTAIFAKIGIKGVDTDLATAIRTVVILVLAWGIAFFRGGLFTIHTLTKQNIVFLCLSGIATGLSWIFYFKALQIGKVSQVAPVDKMSVAIAILLAFIFLGEPLTVKTIVGALMIIGGSLVLIL
;
A
#
# COMPACT_ATOMS: atom_id res chain seq x y z
N MET A 1 19.55 0.72 -7.33
CA MET A 1 19.00 -0.61 -6.96
C MET A 1 17.59 -0.48 -6.35
N TRP A 2 16.69 0.21 -7.04
CA TRP A 2 15.30 0.40 -6.58
C TRP A 2 14.53 -0.92 -6.41
N TRP A 3 14.82 -1.92 -7.27
CA TRP A 3 14.16 -3.23 -7.26
C TRP A 3 14.38 -4.02 -5.96
N ALA A 4 15.55 -3.87 -5.29
CA ALA A 4 15.80 -4.54 -4.00
C ALA A 4 14.86 -4.02 -2.91
N TYR A 5 14.66 -2.70 -2.85
CA TYR A 5 13.68 -2.10 -1.93
C TYR A 5 12.25 -2.51 -2.26
N ALA A 6 11.92 -2.64 -3.56
CA ALA A 6 10.60 -3.10 -3.99
C ALA A 6 10.34 -4.56 -3.58
N LEU A 7 11.34 -5.45 -3.71
CA LEU A 7 11.23 -6.84 -3.26
C LEU A 7 11.08 -6.96 -1.74
N LEU A 8 11.85 -6.19 -0.97
CA LEU A 8 11.69 -6.13 0.49
C LEU A 8 10.31 -5.63 0.87
N SER A 9 9.82 -4.58 0.20
CA SER A 9 8.46 -4.07 0.41
C SER A 9 7.41 -5.15 0.13
N ALA A 10 7.55 -5.90 -0.96
CA ALA A 10 6.64 -7.00 -1.31
C ALA A 10 6.64 -8.12 -0.25
N LEU A 11 7.82 -8.47 0.29
CA LEU A 11 7.94 -9.45 1.37
C LEU A 11 7.18 -9.00 2.62
N PHE A 12 7.42 -7.75 3.06
CA PHE A 12 6.72 -7.21 4.24
C PHE A 12 5.21 -7.03 3.98
N ALA A 13 4.80 -6.71 2.76
CA ALA A 13 3.38 -6.67 2.40
C ALA A 13 2.72 -8.06 2.50
N ALA A 14 3.42 -9.13 2.09
CA ALA A 14 2.93 -10.49 2.23
C ALA A 14 2.79 -10.90 3.70
N LEU A 15 3.82 -10.63 4.53
CA LEU A 15 3.75 -10.86 5.98
C LEU A 15 2.61 -10.06 6.62
N THR A 16 2.40 -8.81 6.21
CA THR A 16 1.30 -7.98 6.66
C THR A 16 -0.05 -8.64 6.39
N ALA A 17 -0.27 -9.20 5.21
CA ALA A 17 -1.54 -9.87 4.86
C ALA A 17 -1.81 -11.08 5.77
N ILE A 18 -0.79 -11.88 6.09
CA ILE A 18 -0.91 -13.05 6.96
C ILE A 18 -1.17 -12.63 8.42
N PHE A 19 -0.36 -11.71 8.95
CA PHE A 19 -0.54 -11.24 10.33
C PHE A 19 -1.86 -10.50 10.52
N ALA A 20 -2.27 -9.69 9.54
CA ALA A 20 -3.58 -9.04 9.56
C ALA A 20 -4.71 -10.07 9.59
N LYS A 21 -4.68 -11.10 8.72
CA LYS A 21 -5.71 -12.14 8.68
C LYS A 21 -5.85 -12.88 10.01
N ILE A 22 -4.74 -13.10 10.72
CA ILE A 22 -4.75 -13.72 12.04
C ILE A 22 -5.30 -12.73 13.08
N GLY A 23 -4.83 -11.49 13.04
CA GLY A 23 -5.14 -10.48 14.07
C GLY A 23 -6.56 -9.90 14.02
N ILE A 24 -7.24 -9.94 12.86
CA ILE A 24 -8.60 -9.39 12.72
C ILE A 24 -9.71 -10.38 13.10
N LYS A 25 -9.36 -11.60 13.51
CA LYS A 25 -10.38 -12.60 13.95
C LYS A 25 -11.10 -12.10 15.20
N GLY A 26 -12.41 -11.86 15.07
CA GLY A 26 -13.24 -11.42 16.19
C GLY A 26 -13.00 -9.98 16.65
N VAL A 27 -12.25 -9.19 15.89
CA VAL A 27 -11.97 -7.79 16.17
C VAL A 27 -12.63 -6.92 15.11
N ASP A 28 -13.12 -5.75 15.51
CA ASP A 28 -13.60 -4.73 14.59
C ASP A 28 -12.47 -4.27 13.67
N THR A 29 -12.74 -4.20 12.36
CA THR A 29 -11.72 -3.88 11.34
C THR A 29 -11.19 -2.47 11.46
N ASP A 30 -12.03 -1.52 11.88
CA ASP A 30 -11.64 -0.13 12.01
C ASP A 30 -10.72 0.02 13.24
N LEU A 31 -11.05 -0.68 14.35
CA LEU A 31 -10.19 -0.76 15.52
C LEU A 31 -8.84 -1.43 15.21
N ALA A 32 -8.85 -2.55 14.49
CA ALA A 32 -7.62 -3.22 14.07
C ALA A 32 -6.74 -2.32 13.21
N THR A 33 -7.35 -1.56 12.30
CA THR A 33 -6.64 -0.56 11.49
C THR A 33 -6.04 0.54 12.35
N ALA A 34 -6.79 1.06 13.33
CA ALA A 34 -6.31 2.11 14.23
C ALA A 34 -5.11 1.65 15.07
N ILE A 35 -5.18 0.47 15.68
CA ILE A 35 -4.08 -0.11 16.47
C ILE A 35 -2.81 -0.25 15.62
N ARG A 36 -2.94 -0.80 14.40
CA ARG A 36 -1.80 -0.93 13.49
C ARG A 36 -1.20 0.42 13.10
N THR A 37 -2.06 1.41 12.87
CA THR A 37 -1.60 2.76 12.50
C THR A 37 -0.75 3.38 13.60
N VAL A 38 -1.11 3.18 14.87
CA VAL A 38 -0.28 3.62 16.00
C VAL A 38 1.10 2.95 15.99
N VAL A 39 1.16 1.64 15.76
CA VAL A 39 2.44 0.91 15.67
C VAL A 39 3.30 1.45 14.52
N ILE A 40 2.70 1.67 13.35
CA ILE A 40 3.40 2.22 12.18
C ILE A 40 3.87 3.64 12.45
N LEU A 41 3.05 4.46 13.09
CA LEU A 41 3.38 5.83 13.47
C LEU A 41 4.63 5.85 14.36
N VAL A 42 4.64 5.05 15.43
CA VAL A 42 5.78 4.97 16.36
C VAL A 42 7.03 4.47 15.63
N LEU A 43 6.91 3.43 14.81
CA LEU A 43 8.02 2.90 14.03
C LEU A 43 8.59 3.94 13.06
N ALA A 44 7.72 4.61 12.28
CA ALA A 44 8.13 5.58 11.28
C ALA A 44 8.80 6.81 11.91
N TRP A 45 8.23 7.35 12.98
CA TRP A 45 8.82 8.48 13.70
C TRP A 45 10.11 8.08 14.42
N GLY A 46 10.20 6.87 14.99
CA GLY A 46 11.42 6.34 15.55
C GLY A 46 12.55 6.29 14.52
N ILE A 47 12.28 5.72 13.35
CA ILE A 47 13.27 5.67 12.26
C ILE A 47 13.67 7.08 11.80
N ALA A 48 12.71 7.99 11.64
CA ALA A 48 12.98 9.38 11.25
C ALA A 48 13.86 10.09 12.29
N PHE A 49 13.62 9.86 13.59
CA PHE A 49 14.43 10.39 14.66
C PHE A 49 15.86 9.87 14.61
N PHE A 50 16.06 8.55 14.58
CA PHE A 50 17.40 7.95 14.57
C PHE A 50 18.21 8.25 13.31
N ARG A 51 17.54 8.49 12.17
CA ARG A 51 18.20 8.86 10.91
C ARG A 51 18.38 10.37 10.72
N GLY A 52 18.01 11.17 11.70
CA GLY A 52 18.16 12.63 11.64
C GLY A 52 17.15 13.32 10.69
N GLY A 53 16.10 12.62 10.22
CA GLY A 53 15.10 13.16 9.32
C GLY A 53 14.30 14.34 9.90
N LEU A 54 14.21 14.44 11.23
CA LEU A 54 13.53 15.54 11.90
C LEU A 54 14.21 16.90 11.67
N PHE A 55 15.53 16.93 11.44
CA PHE A 55 16.24 18.17 11.15
C PHE A 55 15.87 18.77 9.79
N THR A 56 15.29 17.98 8.89
CA THR A 56 14.87 18.43 7.57
C THR A 56 13.41 18.87 7.49
N ILE A 57 12.68 18.87 8.64
CA ILE A 57 11.25 19.25 8.67
C ILE A 57 11.02 20.68 8.18
N HIS A 58 11.99 21.56 8.38
CA HIS A 58 11.93 22.96 7.94
C HIS A 58 12.03 23.13 6.41
N THR A 59 12.45 22.10 5.68
CA THR A 59 12.56 22.14 4.21
C THR A 59 11.25 21.75 3.52
N LEU A 60 10.23 21.30 4.28
CA LEU A 60 8.95 20.90 3.73
C LEU A 60 8.18 22.11 3.19
N THR A 61 7.81 22.04 1.93
CA THR A 61 6.93 23.03 1.31
C THR A 61 5.46 22.74 1.65
N LYS A 62 4.59 23.74 1.50
CA LYS A 62 3.14 23.54 1.65
C LYS A 62 2.62 22.46 0.71
N GLN A 63 3.15 22.41 -0.51
CA GLN A 63 2.78 21.38 -1.48
C GLN A 63 3.14 19.98 -0.99
N ASN A 64 4.35 19.78 -0.43
CA ASN A 64 4.76 18.51 0.14
C ASN A 64 3.80 18.05 1.24
N ILE A 65 3.44 18.95 2.14
CA ILE A 65 2.53 18.65 3.26
C ILE A 65 1.15 18.23 2.72
N VAL A 66 0.59 18.99 1.78
CA VAL A 66 -0.73 18.68 1.21
C VAL A 66 -0.75 17.29 0.55
N PHE A 67 0.22 16.99 -0.32
CA PHE A 67 0.26 15.69 -1.00
C PHE A 67 0.56 14.54 -0.05
N LEU A 68 1.40 14.72 0.97
CA LEU A 68 1.64 13.71 1.99
C LEU A 68 0.37 13.45 2.84
N CYS A 69 -0.39 14.50 3.18
CA CYS A 69 -1.67 14.33 3.87
C CYS A 69 -2.69 13.57 3.00
N LEU A 70 -2.83 13.95 1.73
CA LEU A 70 -3.73 13.26 0.80
C LEU A 70 -3.34 11.78 0.62
N SER A 71 -2.04 11.49 0.49
CA SER A 71 -1.51 10.13 0.44
C SER A 71 -1.81 9.35 1.71
N GLY A 72 -1.66 9.98 2.88
CA GLY A 72 -2.01 9.37 4.18
C GLY A 72 -3.49 9.01 4.28
N ILE A 73 -4.38 9.92 3.86
CA ILE A 73 -5.83 9.66 3.82
C ILE A 73 -6.15 8.50 2.88
N ALA A 74 -5.60 8.52 1.66
CA ALA A 74 -5.81 7.45 0.69
C ALA A 74 -5.32 6.09 1.22
N THR A 75 -4.17 6.05 1.90
CA THR A 75 -3.64 4.85 2.54
C THR A 75 -4.56 4.33 3.64
N GLY A 76 -5.04 5.22 4.51
CA GLY A 76 -5.96 4.85 5.59
C GLY A 76 -7.26 4.25 5.07
N LEU A 77 -7.87 4.88 4.07
CA LEU A 77 -9.08 4.35 3.41
C LEU A 77 -8.82 2.99 2.74
N SER A 78 -7.69 2.86 2.03
CA SER A 78 -7.29 1.59 1.41
C SER A 78 -7.19 0.47 2.45
N TRP A 79 -6.57 0.72 3.60
CA TRP A 79 -6.43 -0.28 4.65
C TRP A 79 -7.75 -0.67 5.30
N ILE A 80 -8.66 0.27 5.53
CA ILE A 80 -9.99 -0.02 6.05
C ILE A 80 -10.73 -1.00 5.13
N PHE A 81 -10.76 -0.73 3.82
CA PHE A 81 -11.39 -1.62 2.86
C PHE A 81 -10.66 -2.96 2.71
N TYR A 82 -9.34 -2.94 2.69
CA TYR A 82 -8.52 -4.15 2.61
C TYR A 82 -8.77 -5.09 3.79
N PHE A 83 -8.86 -4.57 5.02
CA PHE A 83 -9.12 -5.38 6.20
C PHE A 83 -10.54 -5.90 6.25
N LYS A 84 -11.53 -5.11 5.83
CA LYS A 84 -12.89 -5.61 5.66
C LYS A 84 -12.92 -6.77 4.66
N ALA A 85 -12.25 -6.63 3.54
CA ALA A 85 -12.13 -7.71 2.57
C ALA A 85 -11.43 -8.95 3.15
N LEU A 86 -10.31 -8.79 3.87
CA LEU A 86 -9.62 -9.89 4.54
C LEU A 86 -10.46 -10.57 5.62
N GLN A 87 -11.35 -9.87 6.29
CA GLN A 87 -12.20 -10.44 7.31
C GLN A 87 -13.17 -11.46 6.72
N ILE A 88 -13.77 -11.17 5.59
CA ILE A 88 -14.77 -12.00 4.91
C ILE A 88 -14.19 -12.93 3.83
N GLY A 89 -13.09 -12.54 3.18
CA GLY A 89 -12.47 -13.26 2.08
C GLY A 89 -11.22 -14.06 2.48
N LYS A 90 -10.76 -14.92 1.57
CA LYS A 90 -9.47 -15.63 1.73
C LYS A 90 -8.32 -14.72 1.33
N VAL A 91 -7.17 -14.84 2.01
CA VAL A 91 -5.96 -14.06 1.66
C VAL A 91 -5.55 -14.29 0.21
N SER A 92 -5.65 -15.53 -0.27
CA SER A 92 -5.31 -15.90 -1.65
C SER A 92 -6.17 -15.22 -2.72
N GLN A 93 -7.34 -14.71 -2.36
CA GLN A 93 -8.24 -13.97 -3.25
C GLN A 93 -8.09 -12.46 -3.05
N VAL A 94 -8.11 -12.01 -1.80
CA VAL A 94 -8.08 -10.58 -1.48
C VAL A 94 -6.75 -9.92 -1.84
N ALA A 95 -5.62 -10.58 -1.54
CA ALA A 95 -4.31 -9.99 -1.80
C ALA A 95 -4.01 -9.78 -3.30
N PRO A 96 -4.34 -10.71 -4.23
CA PRO A 96 -4.20 -10.44 -5.66
C PRO A 96 -5.11 -9.34 -6.18
N VAL A 97 -6.36 -9.25 -5.67
CA VAL A 97 -7.28 -8.16 -6.04
C VAL A 97 -6.73 -6.80 -5.64
N ASP A 98 -6.20 -6.70 -4.44
CA ASP A 98 -5.52 -5.47 -3.97
C ASP A 98 -4.37 -5.07 -4.92
N LYS A 99 -3.65 -6.03 -5.49
CA LYS A 99 -2.58 -5.78 -6.46
C LYS A 99 -3.06 -5.26 -7.82
N MET A 100 -4.35 -5.33 -8.14
CA MET A 100 -4.90 -4.63 -9.31
C MET A 100 -4.70 -3.10 -9.21
N SER A 101 -4.51 -2.58 -8.00
CA SER A 101 -4.11 -1.19 -7.77
C SER A 101 -2.84 -0.79 -8.53
N VAL A 102 -1.95 -1.74 -8.82
CA VAL A 102 -0.73 -1.50 -9.64
C VAL A 102 -1.10 -1.06 -11.06
N ALA A 103 -2.08 -1.71 -11.68
CA ALA A 103 -2.53 -1.34 -13.02
C ALA A 103 -3.19 0.06 -13.02
N ILE A 104 -3.96 0.36 -11.98
CA ILE A 104 -4.56 1.70 -11.78
C ILE A 104 -3.46 2.73 -11.57
N ALA A 105 -2.44 2.42 -10.75
CA ALA A 105 -1.31 3.32 -10.50
C ALA A 105 -0.52 3.63 -11.78
N ILE A 106 -0.30 2.63 -12.65
CA ILE A 106 0.35 2.83 -13.96
C ILE A 106 -0.46 3.80 -14.83
N LEU A 107 -1.79 3.63 -14.88
CA LEU A 107 -2.67 4.52 -15.63
C LEU A 107 -2.63 5.95 -15.09
N LEU A 108 -2.68 6.10 -13.77
CA LEU A 108 -2.61 7.42 -13.11
C LEU A 108 -1.23 8.06 -13.29
N ALA A 109 -0.14 7.29 -13.27
CA ALA A 109 1.20 7.78 -13.53
C ALA A 109 1.33 8.32 -14.97
N PHE A 110 0.73 7.65 -15.95
CA PHE A 110 0.66 8.17 -17.31
C PHE A 110 -0.10 9.50 -17.38
N ILE A 111 -1.28 9.58 -16.74
CA ILE A 111 -2.15 10.77 -16.83
C ILE A 111 -1.57 11.97 -16.07
N PHE A 112 -1.10 11.76 -14.83
CA PHE A 112 -0.71 12.84 -13.93
C PHE A 112 0.79 13.12 -13.87
N LEU A 113 1.63 12.09 -14.09
CA LEU A 113 3.09 12.22 -14.02
C LEU A 113 3.74 12.27 -15.42
N GLY A 114 2.96 12.04 -16.50
CA GLY A 114 3.47 12.03 -17.86
C GLY A 114 4.43 10.87 -18.15
N GLU A 115 4.35 9.77 -17.37
CA GLU A 115 5.19 8.60 -17.61
C GLU A 115 4.78 7.89 -18.91
N PRO A 116 5.72 7.45 -19.76
CA PRO A 116 5.38 6.83 -21.03
C PRO A 116 4.76 5.44 -20.83
N LEU A 117 3.60 5.19 -21.44
CA LEU A 117 3.01 3.85 -21.53
C LEU A 117 3.74 3.04 -22.61
N THR A 118 4.65 2.19 -22.16
CA THR A 118 5.33 1.25 -23.08
C THR A 118 4.47 -0.01 -23.26
N VAL A 119 4.68 -0.72 -24.37
CA VAL A 119 4.02 -2.02 -24.60
C VAL A 119 4.31 -3.00 -23.45
N LYS A 120 5.53 -2.99 -22.92
CA LYS A 120 5.91 -3.83 -21.76
C LYS A 120 5.08 -3.50 -20.53
N THR A 121 4.85 -2.22 -20.25
CA THR A 121 4.06 -1.75 -19.11
C THR A 121 2.59 -2.15 -19.25
N ILE A 122 2.03 -2.01 -20.44
CA ILE A 122 0.64 -2.39 -20.75
C ILE A 122 0.46 -3.91 -20.59
N VAL A 123 1.34 -4.70 -21.19
CA VAL A 123 1.28 -6.17 -21.09
C VAL A 123 1.42 -6.61 -19.64
N GLY A 124 2.38 -6.04 -18.88
CA GLY A 124 2.55 -6.35 -17.46
C GLY A 124 1.30 -6.03 -16.63
N ALA A 125 0.67 -4.88 -16.86
CA ALA A 125 -0.57 -4.50 -16.18
C ALA A 125 -1.72 -5.46 -16.50
N LEU A 126 -1.89 -5.85 -17.77
CA LEU A 126 -2.91 -6.82 -18.19
C LEU A 126 -2.65 -8.22 -17.58
N MET A 127 -1.42 -8.64 -17.47
CA MET A 127 -1.06 -9.91 -16.80
C MET A 127 -1.41 -9.88 -15.30
N ILE A 128 -1.18 -8.76 -14.60
CA ILE A 128 -1.55 -8.61 -13.20
C ILE A 128 -3.07 -8.71 -13.04
N ILE A 129 -3.82 -7.99 -13.87
CA ILE A 129 -5.29 -8.02 -13.86
C ILE A 129 -5.79 -9.43 -14.16
N GLY A 130 -5.32 -10.03 -15.25
CA GLY A 130 -5.73 -11.38 -15.69
C GLY A 130 -5.41 -12.44 -14.63
N GLY A 131 -4.18 -12.43 -14.07
CA GLY A 131 -3.80 -13.34 -12.99
C GLY A 131 -4.63 -13.16 -11.72
N SER A 132 -4.95 -11.90 -11.36
CA SER A 132 -5.81 -11.62 -10.21
C SER A 132 -7.23 -12.14 -10.43
N LEU A 133 -7.80 -11.99 -11.63
CA LEU A 133 -9.12 -12.51 -11.96
C LEU A 133 -9.18 -14.05 -11.89
N VAL A 134 -8.16 -14.74 -12.40
CA VAL A 134 -8.07 -16.22 -12.32
C VAL A 134 -8.05 -16.71 -10.87
N LEU A 135 -7.46 -15.96 -9.94
CA LEU A 135 -7.41 -16.34 -8.52
C LEU A 135 -8.74 -16.10 -7.78
N ILE A 136 -9.66 -15.34 -8.37
CA ILE A 136 -11.00 -15.07 -7.79
C ILE A 136 -12.03 -16.08 -8.28
N LEU A 137 -11.89 -16.52 -9.54
CA LEU A 137 -12.79 -17.49 -10.16
C LEU A 137 -12.57 -18.89 -9.62
#